data_867b403eb57da46e2bf4a0b322c5439c
#
_entry.id   867b403eb57da46e2bf4a0b322c5439c
#
_cell.length_a   1.000
_cell.length_b   1.000
_cell.length_c   1.000
_cell.angle_alpha   90.00
_cell.angle_beta   90.00
_cell.angle_gamma   90.00
#
_symmetry.space_group_name_H-M   'P 1'
#
loop_
_entity.id
_entity.type
_entity.pdbx_description
1 polymer ?
#
loop_
_entity_poly.entity_id
_entity_poly.type
_entity_poly.pdbx_seq_one_letter_code
_entity_poly.pdbx_strand_id
1 'polypeptide(L)'
;QAFPKELSVREVNVGGRVLVTTMLDPSKGELSDLYVRRWNIELDLRNIKTTLGMDVLRCLTPGMIETELWVNLLGYNLIRLLMAQAAAEAGLRPRQISFKHTVQIWLQWTVMRPAMGNDWHRQTLLRLIAQIKVGDRPDRIEPRARKRRPKSFPYLTVPREVARQQILRFGYLPNH
;
A
#
# COMPACT_ATOMS: atom_id res chain seq x y z
N GLN A 1 9.78 21.51 19.14
CA GLN A 1 8.98 20.91 20.24
C GLN A 1 9.84 19.86 20.91
N ALA A 2 10.00 19.93 22.23
CA ALA A 2 10.71 18.91 22.99
C ALA A 2 9.80 17.65 23.09
N PHE A 3 10.36 16.49 22.86
CA PHE A 3 9.66 15.22 23.06
C PHE A 3 9.37 15.02 24.57
N PRO A 4 8.24 14.40 24.92
CA PRO A 4 7.94 14.08 26.30
C PRO A 4 9.01 13.13 26.86
N LYS A 5 9.41 13.35 28.11
CA LYS A 5 10.41 12.51 28.80
C LYS A 5 9.90 11.10 29.09
N GLU A 6 8.58 10.93 29.21
CA GLU A 6 7.91 9.67 29.50
C GLU A 6 6.72 9.50 28.57
N LEU A 7 6.47 8.29 28.14
CA LEU A 7 5.34 7.93 27.29
C LEU A 7 4.66 6.68 27.86
N SER A 8 3.39 6.82 28.25
CA SER A 8 2.56 5.67 28.65
C SER A 8 2.19 4.85 27.43
N VAL A 9 2.49 3.56 27.48
CA VAL A 9 2.14 2.61 26.41
C VAL A 9 1.40 1.40 27.02
N ARG A 10 0.55 0.81 26.21
CA ARG A 10 -0.17 -0.43 26.53
C ARG A 10 0.29 -1.53 25.59
N GLU A 11 0.54 -2.70 26.16
CA GLU A 11 0.82 -3.92 25.40
C GLU A 11 -0.42 -4.81 25.36
N VAL A 12 -0.81 -5.28 24.19
CA VAL A 12 -1.98 -6.12 23.97
C VAL A 12 -1.63 -7.27 23.04
N ASN A 13 -1.87 -8.51 23.51
CA ASN A 13 -1.72 -9.69 22.65
C ASN A 13 -3.00 -9.92 21.84
N VAL A 14 -2.87 -9.87 20.49
CA VAL A 14 -3.97 -10.09 19.54
C VAL A 14 -3.57 -11.20 18.58
N GLY A 15 -4.22 -12.35 18.66
CA GLY A 15 -4.00 -13.47 17.74
C GLY A 15 -2.53 -13.92 17.66
N GLY A 16 -1.84 -13.97 18.80
CA GLY A 16 -0.43 -14.35 18.88
C GLY A 16 0.56 -13.24 18.47
N ARG A 17 0.07 -12.01 18.26
CA ARG A 17 0.90 -10.83 17.98
C ARG A 17 0.79 -9.85 19.13
N VAL A 18 1.92 -9.32 19.54
CA VAL A 18 1.99 -8.28 20.56
C VAL A 18 1.90 -6.92 19.87
N LEU A 19 0.86 -6.15 20.21
CA LEU A 19 0.68 -4.76 19.77
C LEU A 19 1.06 -3.84 20.90
N VAL A 20 1.89 -2.85 20.62
CA VAL A 20 2.23 -1.77 21.55
C VAL A 20 1.58 -0.49 21.03
N THR A 21 0.83 0.20 21.90
CA THR A 21 0.06 1.38 21.51
C THR A 21 0.04 2.41 22.62
N THR A 22 -0.07 3.68 22.23
CA THR A 22 -0.35 4.81 23.15
C THR A 22 -1.85 4.98 23.43
N MET A 23 -2.71 4.23 22.72
CA MET A 23 -4.16 4.23 22.93
C MET A 23 -4.47 3.35 24.15
N LEU A 24 -4.78 3.96 25.27
CA LEU A 24 -4.97 3.26 26.56
C LEU A 24 -6.42 2.76 26.73
N ASP A 25 -7.41 3.48 26.19
CA ASP A 25 -8.83 3.22 26.43
C ASP A 25 -9.48 2.14 25.55
N PRO A 26 -9.13 2.01 24.22
CA PRO A 26 -9.82 1.07 23.36
C PRO A 26 -9.74 -0.37 23.83
N SER A 27 -10.82 -1.12 23.63
CA SER A 27 -10.87 -2.56 23.90
C SER A 27 -9.87 -3.34 23.03
N LYS A 28 -9.55 -4.56 23.43
CA LYS A 28 -8.69 -5.47 22.65
C LYS A 28 -9.26 -5.73 21.26
N GLY A 29 -10.59 -5.84 21.12
CA GLY A 29 -11.27 -6.02 19.84
C GLY A 29 -11.08 -4.83 18.92
N GLU A 30 -11.32 -3.63 19.40
CA GLU A 30 -11.13 -2.39 18.65
C GLU A 30 -9.68 -2.20 18.17
N LEU A 31 -8.70 -2.51 19.03
CA LEU A 31 -7.28 -2.48 18.65
C LEU A 31 -6.95 -3.53 17.58
N SER A 32 -7.56 -4.72 17.68
CA SER A 32 -7.42 -5.76 16.65
C SER A 32 -7.95 -5.28 15.30
N ASP A 33 -9.14 -4.71 15.27
CA ASP A 33 -9.78 -4.19 14.06
C ASP A 33 -8.98 -3.03 13.46
N LEU A 34 -8.49 -2.13 14.30
CA LEU A 34 -7.63 -1.03 13.87
C LEU A 34 -6.34 -1.56 13.24
N TYR A 35 -5.72 -2.57 13.85
CA TYR A 35 -4.50 -3.19 13.33
C TYR A 35 -4.73 -3.86 11.97
N VAL A 36 -5.84 -4.58 11.80
CA VAL A 36 -6.22 -5.18 10.50
C VAL A 36 -6.44 -4.10 9.44
N ARG A 37 -7.09 -2.99 9.80
CA ARG A 37 -7.31 -1.85 8.87
C ARG A 37 -6.00 -1.19 8.42
N ARG A 38 -4.92 -1.30 9.19
CA ARG A 38 -3.58 -0.82 8.79
C ARG A 38 -3.16 -1.40 7.43
N TRP A 39 -3.51 -2.64 7.14
CA TRP A 39 -3.21 -3.28 5.85
C TRP A 39 -3.83 -2.54 4.66
N ASN A 40 -4.92 -1.82 4.87
CA ASN A 40 -5.53 -1.02 3.82
C ASN A 40 -4.60 0.08 3.30
N ILE A 41 -3.76 0.65 4.16
CA ILE A 41 -2.78 1.68 3.77
C ILE A 41 -1.75 1.09 2.80
N GLU A 42 -1.29 -0.14 3.05
CA GLU A 42 -0.34 -0.82 2.16
C GLU A 42 -0.95 -1.09 0.79
N LEU A 43 -2.24 -1.44 0.74
CA LEU A 43 -2.98 -1.61 -0.51
C LEU A 43 -3.16 -0.27 -1.24
N ASP A 44 -3.45 0.79 -0.51
CA ASP A 44 -3.63 2.13 -1.07
C ASP A 44 -2.31 2.66 -1.64
N LEU A 45 -1.20 2.52 -0.90
CA LEU A 45 0.14 2.87 -1.38
C LEU A 45 0.55 2.06 -2.62
N ARG A 46 0.23 0.76 -2.67
CA ARG A 46 0.46 -0.06 -3.85
C ARG A 46 -0.36 0.43 -5.04
N ASN A 47 -1.62 0.80 -4.85
CA ASN A 47 -2.46 1.34 -5.91
C ASN A 47 -1.89 2.64 -6.46
N ILE A 48 -1.42 3.54 -5.59
CA ILE A 48 -0.79 4.80 -5.99
C ILE A 48 0.53 4.54 -6.73
N LYS A 49 1.41 3.73 -6.15
CA LYS A 49 2.74 3.46 -6.72
C LYS A 49 2.66 2.66 -8.01
N THR A 50 1.98 1.51 -7.97
CA THR A 50 2.04 0.54 -9.08
C THR A 50 0.93 0.75 -10.10
N THR A 51 -0.31 1.06 -9.68
CA THR A 51 -1.43 1.17 -10.62
C THR A 51 -1.47 2.54 -11.29
N LEU A 52 -1.17 3.61 -10.56
CA LEU A 52 -1.07 4.96 -11.12
C LEU A 52 0.34 5.32 -11.62
N GLY A 53 1.35 4.46 -11.36
CA GLY A 53 2.70 4.65 -11.87
C GLY A 53 3.54 5.69 -11.11
N MET A 54 3.17 6.02 -9.86
CA MET A 54 3.87 7.00 -9.02
C MET A 54 5.15 6.44 -8.36
N ASP A 55 5.57 5.23 -8.69
CA ASP A 55 6.84 4.64 -8.26
C ASP A 55 8.05 5.29 -8.95
N VAL A 56 7.83 5.95 -10.09
CA VAL A 56 8.84 6.73 -10.82
C VAL A 56 8.29 8.13 -11.06
N LEU A 57 8.87 9.12 -10.38
CA LEU A 57 8.58 10.53 -10.60
C LEU A 57 9.31 10.99 -11.89
N ARG A 58 8.59 11.68 -12.76
CA ARG A 58 9.08 12.10 -14.07
C ARG A 58 9.62 13.53 -14.09
N CYS A 59 9.13 14.34 -13.17
CA CYS A 59 9.56 15.73 -13.03
C CYS A 59 10.94 15.83 -12.39
N LEU A 60 11.74 16.81 -12.79
CA LEU A 60 13.13 16.98 -12.37
C LEU A 60 13.32 18.08 -11.33
N THR A 61 12.41 19.04 -11.24
CA THR A 61 12.52 20.15 -10.28
C THR A 61 11.65 19.91 -9.05
N PRO A 62 12.08 20.33 -7.84
CA PRO A 62 11.33 20.10 -6.62
C PRO A 62 9.86 20.56 -6.68
N GLY A 63 9.61 21.77 -7.22
CA GLY A 63 8.25 22.27 -7.35
C GLY A 63 7.38 21.46 -8.32
N MET A 64 7.93 20.99 -9.44
CA MET A 64 7.21 20.12 -10.36
C MET A 64 6.99 18.72 -9.78
N ILE A 65 7.93 18.20 -9.00
CA ILE A 65 7.75 16.92 -8.27
C ILE A 65 6.59 17.03 -7.28
N GLU A 66 6.53 18.13 -6.53
CA GLU A 66 5.41 18.37 -5.61
C GLU A 66 4.07 18.42 -6.35
N THR A 67 4.02 19.12 -7.47
CA THR A 67 2.82 19.18 -8.33
C THR A 67 2.45 17.79 -8.85
N GLU A 68 3.42 17.00 -9.32
CA GLU A 68 3.19 15.63 -9.79
C GLU A 68 2.61 14.73 -8.68
N LEU A 69 3.11 14.86 -7.44
CA LEU A 69 2.57 14.16 -6.28
C LEU A 69 1.10 14.52 -6.03
N TRP A 70 0.78 15.82 -6.02
CA TRP A 70 -0.59 16.28 -5.80
C TRP A 70 -1.55 15.83 -6.91
N VAL A 71 -1.14 15.86 -8.16
CA VAL A 71 -1.95 15.39 -9.31
C VAL A 71 -2.23 13.89 -9.18
N ASN A 72 -1.23 13.08 -8.81
CA ASN A 72 -1.42 11.64 -8.61
C ASN A 72 -2.35 11.34 -7.43
N LEU A 73 -2.21 12.06 -6.32
CA LEU A 73 -3.11 11.92 -5.17
C LEU A 73 -4.54 12.35 -5.50
N LEU A 74 -4.71 13.42 -6.26
CA LEU A 74 -6.02 13.83 -6.76
C LEU A 74 -6.64 12.75 -7.66
N GLY A 75 -5.87 12.22 -8.61
CA GLY A 75 -6.30 11.12 -9.48
C GLY A 75 -6.73 9.89 -8.68
N TYR A 76 -5.93 9.51 -7.68
CA TYR A 76 -6.29 8.43 -6.76
C TYR A 76 -7.64 8.68 -6.06
N ASN A 77 -7.84 9.88 -5.50
CA ASN A 77 -9.07 10.23 -4.80
C ASN A 77 -10.29 10.25 -5.72
N LEU A 78 -10.15 10.75 -6.95
CA LEU A 78 -11.23 10.74 -7.95
C LEU A 78 -11.64 9.32 -8.33
N ILE A 79 -10.69 8.40 -8.53
CA ILE A 79 -10.99 6.98 -8.78
C ILE A 79 -11.68 6.36 -7.55
N ARG A 80 -11.24 6.68 -6.32
CA ARG A 80 -11.89 6.21 -5.10
C ARG A 80 -13.31 6.73 -4.96
N LEU A 81 -13.56 7.97 -5.32
CA LEU A 81 -14.90 8.56 -5.33
C LEU A 81 -15.81 7.83 -6.34
N LEU A 82 -15.30 7.55 -7.53
CA LEU A 82 -16.02 6.79 -8.56
C LEU A 82 -16.38 5.39 -8.07
N MET A 83 -15.43 4.70 -7.41
CA MET A 83 -15.69 3.40 -6.78
C MET A 83 -16.74 3.49 -5.66
N ALA A 84 -16.72 4.56 -4.87
CA ALA A 84 -17.71 4.75 -3.81
C ALA A 84 -19.13 4.95 -4.38
N GLN A 85 -19.27 5.71 -5.46
CA GLN A 85 -20.54 5.90 -6.16
C GLN A 85 -21.04 4.57 -6.76
N ALA A 86 -20.16 3.82 -7.45
CA ALA A 86 -20.51 2.51 -8.02
C ALA A 86 -20.91 1.49 -6.93
N ALA A 87 -20.21 1.52 -5.79
CA ALA A 87 -20.52 0.66 -4.66
C ALA A 87 -21.88 0.99 -4.04
N ALA A 88 -22.20 2.29 -3.87
CA ALA A 88 -23.47 2.74 -3.32
C ALA A 88 -24.65 2.28 -4.20
N GLU A 89 -24.55 2.42 -5.52
CA GLU A 89 -25.60 1.96 -6.46
C GLU A 89 -25.74 0.43 -6.47
N ALA A 90 -24.66 -0.31 -6.24
CA ALA A 90 -24.68 -1.78 -6.28
C ALA A 90 -24.87 -2.45 -4.91
N GLY A 91 -25.08 -1.68 -3.82
CA GLY A 91 -25.17 -2.23 -2.46
C GLY A 91 -23.89 -2.90 -1.97
N LEU A 92 -22.73 -2.42 -2.44
CA LEU A 92 -21.42 -2.96 -2.12
C LEU A 92 -20.63 -2.01 -1.21
N ARG A 93 -19.57 -2.52 -0.57
CA ARG A 93 -18.56 -1.68 0.06
C ARG A 93 -17.51 -1.25 -0.98
N PRO A 94 -17.03 0.01 -0.99
CA PRO A 94 -16.08 0.51 -1.99
C PRO A 94 -14.82 -0.35 -2.14
N ARG A 95 -14.33 -0.94 -1.03
CA ARG A 95 -13.15 -1.80 -1.05
C ARG A 95 -13.37 -3.20 -1.62
N GLN A 96 -14.61 -3.59 -1.91
CA GLN A 96 -14.92 -4.82 -2.63
C GLN A 96 -14.72 -4.67 -4.15
N ILE A 97 -14.66 -3.44 -4.65
CA ILE A 97 -14.45 -3.16 -6.08
C ILE A 97 -12.94 -3.10 -6.37
N SER A 98 -12.54 -3.58 -7.54
CA SER A 98 -11.14 -3.60 -7.97
C SER A 98 -10.66 -2.23 -8.43
N PHE A 99 -9.71 -1.63 -7.71
CA PHE A 99 -9.12 -0.34 -8.07
C PHE A 99 -8.48 -0.37 -9.47
N LYS A 100 -7.66 -1.38 -9.76
CA LYS A 100 -6.98 -1.50 -11.05
C LYS A 100 -7.98 -1.53 -12.23
N HIS A 101 -9.02 -2.33 -12.12
CA HIS A 101 -10.02 -2.42 -13.19
C HIS A 101 -10.85 -1.14 -13.29
N THR A 102 -11.14 -0.46 -12.18
CA THR A 102 -11.81 0.85 -12.22
C THR A 102 -10.99 1.85 -13.03
N VAL A 103 -9.66 1.92 -12.81
CA VAL A 103 -8.77 2.77 -13.62
C VAL A 103 -8.83 2.39 -15.10
N GLN A 104 -8.77 1.09 -15.43
CA GLN A 104 -8.81 0.61 -16.80
C GLN A 104 -10.15 0.95 -17.49
N ILE A 105 -11.27 0.71 -16.82
CA ILE A 105 -12.61 1.06 -17.34
C ILE A 105 -12.71 2.57 -17.55
N TRP A 106 -12.26 3.36 -16.58
CA TRP A 106 -12.28 4.82 -16.68
C TRP A 106 -11.46 5.32 -17.87
N LEU A 107 -10.25 4.82 -18.06
CA LEU A 107 -9.39 5.20 -19.20
C LEU A 107 -10.05 4.86 -20.54
N GLN A 108 -10.59 3.66 -20.68
CA GLN A 108 -11.31 3.28 -21.91
C GLN A 108 -12.56 4.13 -22.13
N TRP A 109 -13.30 4.40 -21.06
CA TRP A 109 -14.49 5.23 -21.12
C TRP A 109 -14.20 6.66 -21.58
N THR A 110 -13.09 7.24 -21.12
CA THR A 110 -12.67 8.58 -21.53
C THR A 110 -12.26 8.65 -22.99
N VAL A 111 -11.73 7.57 -23.56
CA VAL A 111 -11.35 7.47 -24.98
C VAL A 111 -12.60 7.31 -25.86
N MET A 112 -13.52 6.44 -25.44
CA MET A 112 -14.76 6.18 -26.18
C MET A 112 -15.80 7.30 -26.09
N ARG A 113 -15.54 8.32 -25.26
CA ARG A 113 -16.41 9.40 -24.83
C ARG A 113 -17.61 9.58 -25.74
N PRO A 114 -18.79 9.03 -25.40
CA PRO A 114 -20.01 9.38 -26.11
C PRO A 114 -20.20 10.89 -25.97
N ALA A 115 -20.49 11.57 -27.03
CA ALA A 115 -20.60 13.02 -27.12
C ALA A 115 -21.68 13.65 -26.22
N MET A 116 -22.30 12.88 -25.33
CA MET A 116 -23.40 13.28 -24.49
C MET A 116 -23.20 12.85 -23.03
N GLY A 117 -23.13 13.81 -22.14
CA GLY A 117 -23.27 13.64 -20.69
C GLY A 117 -24.69 13.26 -20.31
N ASN A 118 -25.10 12.04 -20.62
CA ASN A 118 -26.41 11.51 -20.31
C ASN A 118 -26.33 10.66 -19.04
N ASP A 119 -27.31 10.78 -18.15
CA ASP A 119 -27.41 9.97 -16.91
C ASP A 119 -27.28 8.47 -17.17
N TRP A 120 -27.78 8.00 -18.30
CA TRP A 120 -27.62 6.63 -18.77
C TRP A 120 -26.15 6.21 -18.92
N HIS A 121 -25.30 7.09 -19.47
CA HIS A 121 -23.88 6.80 -19.63
C HIS A 121 -23.18 6.70 -18.28
N ARG A 122 -23.51 7.60 -17.36
CA ARG A 122 -22.97 7.56 -16.00
C ARG A 122 -23.37 6.29 -15.27
N GLN A 123 -24.64 5.93 -15.31
CA GLN A 123 -25.14 4.69 -14.68
C GLN A 123 -24.50 3.44 -15.30
N THR A 124 -24.32 3.42 -16.61
CA THR A 124 -23.63 2.32 -17.30
C THR A 124 -22.18 2.17 -16.84
N LEU A 125 -21.44 3.29 -16.72
CA LEU A 125 -20.09 3.31 -16.21
C LEU A 125 -20.01 2.77 -14.77
N LEU A 126 -20.87 3.24 -13.88
CA LEU A 126 -20.89 2.82 -12.48
C LEU A 126 -21.25 1.34 -12.36
N ARG A 127 -22.17 0.86 -13.17
CA ARG A 127 -22.55 -0.57 -13.24
C ARG A 127 -21.37 -1.44 -13.71
N LEU A 128 -20.64 -1.04 -14.75
CA LEU A 128 -19.46 -1.74 -15.23
C LEU A 128 -18.36 -1.82 -14.15
N ILE A 129 -18.12 -0.72 -13.45
CA ILE A 129 -17.16 -0.66 -12.36
C ILE A 129 -17.54 -1.63 -11.22
N ALA A 130 -18.82 -1.68 -10.86
CA ALA A 130 -19.32 -2.53 -9.78
C ALA A 130 -19.24 -4.04 -10.08
N GLN A 131 -19.17 -4.44 -11.36
CA GLN A 131 -19.09 -5.85 -11.74
C GLN A 131 -17.79 -6.52 -11.33
N ILE A 132 -16.68 -5.78 -11.29
CA ILE A 132 -15.36 -6.36 -11.06
C ILE A 132 -14.95 -6.20 -9.60
N LYS A 133 -15.19 -7.26 -8.84
CA LYS A 133 -14.88 -7.31 -7.41
C LYS A 133 -13.45 -7.83 -7.15
N VAL A 134 -12.88 -7.40 -6.03
CA VAL A 134 -11.66 -8.03 -5.48
C VAL A 134 -12.04 -9.42 -4.99
N GLY A 135 -11.19 -10.40 -5.25
CA GLY A 135 -11.42 -11.75 -4.73
C GLY A 135 -11.41 -11.73 -3.21
N ASP A 136 -12.52 -12.16 -2.62
CA ASP A 136 -12.61 -12.41 -1.19
C ASP A 136 -12.07 -13.82 -0.92
N ARG A 137 -11.03 -13.91 -0.10
CA ARG A 137 -10.38 -15.17 0.29
C ARG A 137 -10.17 -15.16 1.80
N PRO A 138 -11.24 -15.30 2.60
CA PRO A 138 -11.17 -15.09 4.06
C PRO A 138 -10.18 -16.03 4.74
N ASP A 139 -10.07 -17.27 4.32
CA ASP A 139 -9.23 -18.28 4.98
C ASP A 139 -7.92 -18.56 4.24
N ARG A 140 -7.45 -17.61 3.43
CA ARG A 140 -6.22 -17.80 2.66
C ARG A 140 -5.00 -17.80 3.56
N ILE A 141 -4.44 -18.96 3.79
CA ILE A 141 -3.11 -19.14 4.37
C ILE A 141 -2.10 -19.17 3.22
N GLU A 142 -1.26 -18.14 3.12
CA GLU A 142 -0.14 -18.16 2.19
C GLU A 142 1.14 -18.58 2.94
N PRO A 143 1.56 -19.82 2.79
CA PRO A 143 2.84 -20.26 3.36
C PRO A 143 3.96 -19.46 2.68
N ARG A 144 4.67 -18.64 3.42
CA ARG A 144 5.87 -17.97 2.93
C ARG A 144 7.00 -18.99 2.96
N ALA A 145 7.42 -19.43 1.79
CA ALA A 145 8.64 -20.24 1.69
C ALA A 145 9.81 -19.42 2.27
N ARG A 146 10.56 -20.04 3.18
CA ARG A 146 11.82 -19.47 3.65
C ARG A 146 12.72 -19.28 2.42
N LYS A 147 13.28 -18.09 2.24
CA LYS A 147 14.22 -17.85 1.13
C LYS A 147 15.34 -18.91 1.23
N ARG A 148 15.40 -19.83 0.28
CA ARG A 148 16.40 -20.89 0.22
C ARG A 148 17.79 -20.34 -0.14
N ARG A 149 17.85 -19.18 -0.79
CA ARG A 149 19.12 -18.52 -1.09
C ARG A 149 19.44 -17.56 0.05
N PRO A 150 20.57 -17.74 0.74
CA PRO A 150 21.07 -16.71 1.63
C PRO A 150 21.18 -15.41 0.82
N LYS A 151 21.00 -14.27 1.50
CA LYS A 151 21.32 -12.98 0.89
C LYS A 151 22.74 -13.07 0.35
N SER A 152 22.99 -12.48 -0.83
CA SER A 152 24.34 -12.23 -1.30
C SER A 152 25.19 -11.71 -0.15
N PHE A 153 26.43 -12.12 -0.07
CA PHE A 153 27.37 -11.66 0.95
C PHE A 153 27.21 -10.14 1.17
N PRO A 154 27.24 -9.68 2.42
CA PRO A 154 27.20 -8.23 2.69
C PRO A 154 28.35 -7.57 1.93
N TYR A 155 28.14 -6.32 1.52
CA TYR A 155 29.20 -5.53 0.89
C TYR A 155 30.40 -5.46 1.83
N LEU A 156 31.61 -5.53 1.26
CA LEU A 156 32.82 -5.31 2.03
C LEU A 156 32.80 -3.87 2.57
N THR A 157 32.90 -3.73 3.88
CA THR A 157 32.97 -2.45 4.59
C THR A 157 34.40 -1.92 4.67
N VAL A 158 35.37 -2.74 4.31
CA VAL A 158 36.79 -2.41 4.31
C VAL A 158 37.41 -2.74 2.93
N PRO A 159 38.53 -2.12 2.55
CA PRO A 159 39.24 -2.45 1.33
C PRO A 159 39.55 -3.96 1.23
N ARG A 160 39.46 -4.52 0.03
CA ARG A 160 39.58 -5.97 -0.20
C ARG A 160 40.88 -6.57 0.36
N GLU A 161 41.97 -5.85 0.31
CA GLU A 161 43.26 -6.28 0.82
C GLU A 161 43.26 -6.41 2.34
N VAL A 162 42.65 -5.47 3.03
CA VAL A 162 42.46 -5.48 4.50
C VAL A 162 41.55 -6.67 4.87
N ALA A 163 40.47 -6.88 4.13
CA ALA A 163 39.57 -8.03 4.36
C ALA A 163 40.31 -9.36 4.20
N ARG A 164 41.20 -9.52 3.19
CA ARG A 164 42.01 -10.70 3.03
C ARG A 164 42.93 -10.97 4.22
N GLN A 165 43.61 -9.92 4.69
CA GLN A 165 44.49 -10.03 5.86
C GLN A 165 43.70 -10.42 7.12
N GLN A 166 42.51 -9.87 7.30
CA GLN A 166 41.64 -10.24 8.41
C GLN A 166 41.20 -11.69 8.35
N ILE A 167 40.81 -12.18 7.16
CA ILE A 167 40.44 -13.60 6.98
C ILE A 167 41.64 -14.52 7.25
N LEU A 168 42.81 -14.17 6.74
CA LEU A 168 44.04 -14.96 6.98
C LEU A 168 44.43 -15.01 8.46
N ARG A 169 44.20 -13.91 9.19
CA ARG A 169 44.57 -13.81 10.61
C ARG A 169 43.54 -14.43 11.55
N PHE A 170 42.24 -14.30 11.25
CA PHE A 170 41.16 -14.68 12.16
C PHE A 170 40.28 -15.83 11.63
N GLY A 171 40.45 -16.27 10.39
CA GLY A 171 39.61 -17.28 9.76
C GLY A 171 38.23 -16.77 9.29
N TYR A 172 37.82 -15.54 9.62
CA TYR A 172 36.56 -14.94 9.27
C TYR A 172 36.68 -13.41 9.23
N LEU A 173 35.72 -12.75 8.58
CA LEU A 173 35.56 -11.28 8.70
C LEU A 173 34.81 -10.97 9.99
N PRO A 174 35.36 -10.17 10.90
CA PRO A 174 34.60 -9.72 12.07
C PRO A 174 33.35 -9.02 11.62
N ASN A 175 32.21 -9.46 12.16
CA ASN A 175 30.93 -8.79 11.92
C ASN A 175 30.98 -7.39 12.53
N HIS A 176 30.70 -6.38 11.72
CA HIS A 176 30.39 -5.04 12.16
C HIS A 176 28.91 -4.91 12.45
#